data_2241660a401a596b6f8cb843a3d8670c
#
_entry.id   2241660a401a596b6f8cb843a3d8670c
#
_cell.length_a   1.000
_cell.length_b   1.000
_cell.length_c   1.000
_cell.angle_alpha   90.00
_cell.angle_beta   90.00
_cell.angle_gamma   90.00
#
_symmetry.space_group_name_H-M   'P 1'
#
loop_
_entity.id
_entity.type
_entity.pdbx_description
1 polymer ?
#
loop_
_entity_poly.entity_id
_entity_poly.type
_entity_poly.pdbx_seq_one_letter_code
_entity_poly.pdbx_strand_id
1 'polypeptide(L)'
;MYKRQSIPSAGLLVSLYALGVAVGAPVLTALTGKLPRKALLLALMALFTAGNLLAWQAPSYETLVAARILTGLAHGVFFSIGSTIATGLVPREKAASAIAIMFTGLTVALVTGVPLGTFIGQHFGWRETFLAVSTLGAAAFIGSALFVPRNLAHTPPASLLQQAKVLAEPRLLLVYAKTAIGYGGTFIPFTFLAPILTDISGFSAGSVGWVMLVYGVSVAVGNLWGGKLADRLGPIPALRIIFALLAAVLLLLQFTAPHPWLAVGLSLIHI
;
A
#
# COMPACT_ATOMS: atom_id res chain seq x y z
N MET A 1 -0.35 7.57 -28.60
CA MET A 1 -1.77 7.73 -28.26
C MET A 1 -2.05 7.94 -26.78
N TYR A 2 -1.11 7.64 -25.86
CA TYR A 2 -1.29 7.74 -24.40
C TYR A 2 -0.86 9.05 -23.73
N LYS A 3 -0.41 10.04 -24.47
CA LYS A 3 0.04 11.36 -23.94
C LYS A 3 -1.10 12.31 -23.49
N ARG A 4 -2.36 11.84 -23.46
CA ARG A 4 -3.53 12.68 -23.14
C ARG A 4 -4.47 12.09 -22.08
N GLN A 5 -3.98 11.21 -21.20
CA GLN A 5 -4.81 10.86 -20.05
C GLN A 5 -4.76 12.01 -19.04
N SER A 6 -5.93 12.44 -18.59
CA SER A 6 -6.03 13.48 -17.58
C SER A 6 -5.49 12.96 -16.24
N ILE A 7 -4.98 13.84 -15.38
CA ILE A 7 -4.54 13.51 -14.01
C ILE A 7 -5.61 12.72 -13.25
N PRO A 8 -6.92 13.07 -13.33
CA PRO A 8 -7.99 12.26 -12.72
C PRO A 8 -8.03 10.82 -13.24
N SER A 9 -7.84 10.57 -14.54
CA SER A 9 -7.82 9.21 -15.09
C SER A 9 -6.65 8.39 -14.59
N ALA A 10 -5.50 9.01 -14.38
CA ALA A 10 -4.35 8.35 -13.76
C ALA A 10 -4.63 8.04 -12.27
N GLY A 11 -5.25 8.95 -11.53
CA GLY A 11 -5.68 8.74 -10.15
C GLY A 11 -6.71 7.61 -10.01
N LEU A 12 -7.61 7.44 -11.00
CA LEU A 12 -8.58 6.35 -11.01
C LEU A 12 -7.92 4.96 -11.02
N LEU A 13 -6.76 4.80 -11.66
CA LEU A 13 -5.99 3.54 -11.62
C LEU A 13 -5.55 3.16 -10.19
N VAL A 14 -5.21 4.16 -9.38
CA VAL A 14 -4.89 3.94 -7.95
C VAL A 14 -6.13 3.57 -7.16
N SER A 15 -7.25 4.29 -7.38
CA SER A 15 -8.52 4.03 -6.70
C SER A 15 -9.08 2.64 -7.03
N LEU A 16 -9.03 2.22 -8.28
CA LEU A 16 -9.50 0.89 -8.71
C LEU A 16 -8.61 -0.24 -8.16
N TYR A 17 -7.30 0.00 -8.08
CA TYR A 17 -6.40 -0.91 -7.38
C TYR A 17 -6.77 -1.03 -5.89
N ALA A 18 -6.96 0.10 -5.20
CA ALA A 18 -7.33 0.12 -3.79
C ALA A 18 -8.70 -0.57 -3.55
N LEU A 19 -9.66 -0.37 -4.45
CA LEU A 19 -10.95 -1.08 -4.41
C LEU A 19 -10.74 -2.60 -4.60
N GLY A 20 -9.87 -3.01 -5.52
CA GLY A 20 -9.47 -4.40 -5.69
C GLY A 20 -8.88 -5.01 -4.41
N VAL A 21 -8.03 -4.25 -3.70
CA VAL A 21 -7.50 -4.66 -2.38
C VAL A 21 -8.63 -4.79 -1.35
N ALA A 22 -9.49 -3.78 -1.24
CA ALA A 22 -10.55 -3.73 -0.23
C ALA A 22 -11.59 -4.85 -0.41
N VAL A 23 -11.95 -5.17 -1.65
CA VAL A 23 -12.89 -6.26 -1.98
C VAL A 23 -12.18 -7.61 -1.99
N GLY A 24 -10.96 -7.65 -2.54
CA GLY A 24 -10.18 -8.89 -2.65
C GLY A 24 -9.84 -9.50 -1.30
N ALA A 25 -9.45 -8.68 -0.32
CA ALA A 25 -9.06 -9.18 1.00
C ALA A 25 -10.16 -10.03 1.66
N PRO A 26 -11.39 -9.57 1.90
CA PRO A 26 -12.43 -10.38 2.53
C PRO A 26 -12.94 -11.51 1.63
N VAL A 27 -13.25 -11.22 0.36
CA VAL A 27 -13.90 -12.17 -0.55
C VAL A 27 -12.96 -13.33 -0.90
N LEU A 28 -11.77 -13.03 -1.39
CA LEU A 28 -10.83 -14.08 -1.80
C LEU A 28 -10.25 -14.83 -0.60
N THR A 29 -10.01 -14.16 0.54
CA THR A 29 -9.58 -14.86 1.76
C THR A 29 -10.64 -15.88 2.19
N ALA A 30 -11.92 -15.53 2.12
CA ALA A 30 -13.02 -16.44 2.44
C ALA A 30 -13.11 -17.61 1.44
N LEU A 31 -12.98 -17.35 0.14
CA LEU A 31 -13.07 -18.37 -0.92
C LEU A 31 -11.84 -19.30 -0.94
N THR A 32 -10.67 -18.79 -0.62
CA THR A 32 -9.41 -19.53 -0.69
C THR A 32 -8.95 -20.14 0.64
N GLY A 33 -9.73 -19.98 1.70
CA GLY A 33 -9.38 -20.43 3.05
C GLY A 33 -9.07 -21.92 3.18
N LYS A 34 -9.57 -22.76 2.27
CA LYS A 34 -9.31 -24.20 2.21
C LYS A 34 -8.00 -24.58 1.52
N LEU A 35 -7.38 -23.65 0.79
CA LEU A 35 -6.18 -23.92 0.01
C LEU A 35 -4.95 -24.00 0.93
N PRO A 36 -3.95 -24.83 0.60
CA PRO A 36 -2.68 -24.86 1.31
C PRO A 36 -2.02 -23.47 1.26
N ARG A 37 -1.61 -22.95 2.40
CA ARG A 37 -1.14 -21.57 2.54
C ARG A 37 0.02 -21.20 1.61
N LYS A 38 1.00 -22.09 1.47
CA LYS A 38 2.11 -21.90 0.53
C LYS A 38 1.64 -21.86 -0.92
N ALA A 39 0.75 -22.75 -1.32
CA ALA A 39 0.23 -22.79 -2.69
C ALA A 39 -0.54 -21.51 -3.00
N LEU A 40 -1.38 -21.04 -2.06
CA LEU A 40 -2.09 -19.78 -2.19
C LEU A 40 -1.13 -18.59 -2.28
N LEU A 41 -0.10 -18.51 -1.44
CA LEU A 41 0.91 -17.45 -1.50
C LEU A 41 1.58 -17.41 -2.87
N LEU A 42 2.00 -18.56 -3.40
CA LEU A 42 2.63 -18.65 -4.73
C LEU A 42 1.67 -18.27 -5.84
N ALA A 43 0.41 -18.70 -5.78
CA ALA A 43 -0.61 -18.30 -6.76
C ALA A 43 -0.85 -16.79 -6.76
N LEU A 44 -0.89 -16.15 -5.58
CA LEU A 44 -1.02 -14.69 -5.45
C LEU A 44 0.20 -13.95 -6.02
N MET A 45 1.41 -14.45 -5.77
CA MET A 45 2.63 -13.87 -6.34
C MET A 45 2.69 -14.03 -7.86
N ALA A 46 2.27 -15.19 -8.39
CA ALA A 46 2.16 -15.40 -9.83
C ALA A 46 1.13 -14.46 -10.46
N LEU A 47 -0.05 -14.32 -9.83
CA LEU A 47 -1.10 -13.40 -10.29
C LEU A 47 -0.65 -11.94 -10.25
N PHE A 48 0.04 -11.54 -9.20
CA PHE A 48 0.61 -10.19 -9.06
C PHE A 48 1.66 -9.91 -10.15
N THR A 49 2.57 -10.86 -10.38
CA THR A 49 3.60 -10.77 -11.41
C THR A 49 2.98 -10.69 -12.81
N ALA A 50 2.06 -11.60 -13.14
CA ALA A 50 1.36 -11.60 -14.42
C ALA A 50 0.53 -10.33 -14.64
N GLY A 51 -0.16 -9.84 -13.61
CA GLY A 51 -0.92 -8.61 -13.69
C GLY A 51 -0.05 -7.37 -13.94
N ASN A 52 1.16 -7.32 -13.36
CA ASN A 52 2.12 -6.23 -13.65
C ASN A 52 2.74 -6.38 -15.05
N LEU A 53 3.00 -7.59 -15.54
CA LEU A 53 3.38 -7.81 -16.95
C LEU A 53 2.27 -7.37 -17.91
N LEU A 54 1.02 -7.66 -17.60
CA LEU A 54 -0.12 -7.19 -18.38
C LEU A 54 -0.20 -5.65 -18.37
N ALA A 55 0.05 -5.00 -17.24
CA ALA A 55 0.09 -3.54 -17.13
C ALA A 55 1.24 -2.95 -17.96
N TRP A 56 2.42 -3.57 -17.96
CA TRP A 56 3.56 -3.18 -18.79
C TRP A 56 3.23 -3.19 -20.28
N GLN A 57 2.58 -4.27 -20.76
CA GLN A 57 2.22 -4.45 -22.16
C GLN A 57 0.86 -3.84 -22.54
N ALA A 58 0.14 -3.22 -21.59
CA ALA A 58 -1.23 -2.78 -21.80
C ALA A 58 -1.41 -1.96 -23.09
N PRO A 59 -2.19 -2.45 -24.09
CA PRO A 59 -2.44 -1.74 -25.34
C PRO A 59 -3.47 -0.63 -25.17
N SER A 60 -4.32 -0.69 -24.14
CA SER A 60 -5.39 0.26 -23.87
C SER A 60 -5.49 0.62 -22.38
N TYR A 61 -6.23 1.69 -22.09
CA TYR A 61 -6.51 2.10 -20.71
C TYR A 61 -7.33 1.05 -19.97
N GLU A 62 -8.29 0.42 -20.63
CA GLU A 62 -9.15 -0.63 -20.07
C GLU A 62 -8.33 -1.85 -19.67
N THR A 63 -7.34 -2.24 -20.49
CA THR A 63 -6.41 -3.32 -20.16
C THR A 63 -5.58 -2.96 -18.93
N LEU A 64 -5.13 -1.71 -18.83
CA LEU A 64 -4.40 -1.23 -17.67
C LEU A 64 -5.29 -1.24 -16.41
N VAL A 65 -6.55 -0.82 -16.53
CA VAL A 65 -7.55 -0.90 -15.45
C VAL A 65 -7.73 -2.34 -14.98
N ALA A 66 -7.94 -3.29 -15.91
CA ALA A 66 -8.09 -4.70 -15.58
C ALA A 66 -6.85 -5.24 -14.84
N ALA A 67 -5.66 -4.91 -15.32
CA ALA A 67 -4.40 -5.28 -14.68
C ALA A 67 -4.29 -4.72 -13.25
N ARG A 68 -4.72 -3.48 -13.03
CA ARG A 68 -4.72 -2.84 -11.70
C ARG A 68 -5.70 -3.51 -10.73
N ILE A 69 -6.89 -3.86 -11.19
CA ILE A 69 -7.88 -4.60 -10.38
C ILE A 69 -7.32 -5.98 -10.01
N LEU A 70 -6.78 -6.73 -10.97
CA LEU A 70 -6.20 -8.06 -10.73
C LEU A 70 -5.04 -8.00 -9.72
N THR A 71 -4.13 -7.05 -9.86
CA THR A 71 -3.02 -6.90 -8.92
C THR A 71 -3.49 -6.44 -7.55
N GLY A 72 -4.55 -5.61 -7.48
CA GLY A 72 -5.19 -5.21 -6.22
C GLY A 72 -5.82 -6.39 -5.48
N LEU A 73 -6.55 -7.25 -6.18
CA LEU A 73 -7.13 -8.48 -5.62
C LEU A 73 -6.05 -9.39 -5.01
N ALA A 74 -4.95 -9.61 -5.73
CA ALA A 74 -3.82 -10.41 -5.23
C ALA A 74 -3.18 -9.78 -3.98
N HIS A 75 -2.97 -8.46 -3.98
CA HIS A 75 -2.37 -7.72 -2.88
C HIS A 75 -3.20 -7.83 -1.59
N GLY A 76 -4.52 -7.67 -1.67
CA GLY A 76 -5.41 -7.74 -0.50
C GLY A 76 -5.30 -9.06 0.25
N VAL A 77 -5.29 -10.17 -0.48
CA VAL A 77 -5.16 -11.52 0.11
C VAL A 77 -3.72 -11.78 0.60
N PHE A 78 -2.72 -11.25 -0.12
CA PHE A 78 -1.31 -11.46 0.23
C PHE A 78 -1.00 -11.02 1.65
N PHE A 79 -1.45 -9.85 2.10
CA PHE A 79 -1.19 -9.38 3.47
C PHE A 79 -1.85 -10.28 4.52
N SER A 80 -3.07 -10.76 4.27
CA SER A 80 -3.77 -11.66 5.18
C SER A 80 -3.04 -13.00 5.32
N ILE A 81 -2.67 -13.61 4.19
CA ILE A 81 -1.96 -14.90 4.17
C ILE A 81 -0.54 -14.75 4.68
N GLY A 82 0.16 -13.68 4.29
CA GLY A 82 1.52 -13.37 4.76
C GLY A 82 1.59 -13.24 6.28
N SER A 83 0.65 -12.50 6.88
CA SER A 83 0.55 -12.37 8.34
C SER A 83 0.32 -13.72 9.03
N THR A 84 -0.56 -14.55 8.45
CA THR A 84 -0.85 -15.88 9.01
C THR A 84 0.37 -16.80 8.88
N ILE A 85 1.11 -16.75 7.78
CA ILE A 85 2.34 -17.53 7.60
C ILE A 85 3.41 -17.02 8.56
N ALA A 86 3.65 -15.73 8.63
CA ALA A 86 4.66 -15.12 9.49
C ALA A 86 4.46 -15.48 10.96
N THR A 87 3.21 -15.38 11.46
CA THR A 87 2.89 -15.76 12.85
C THR A 87 2.92 -17.26 13.09
N GLY A 88 2.63 -18.07 12.08
CA GLY A 88 2.71 -19.55 12.18
C GLY A 88 4.14 -20.12 12.18
N LEU A 89 5.14 -19.32 11.80
CA LEU A 89 6.55 -19.72 11.77
C LEU A 89 7.30 -19.42 13.07
N VAL A 90 6.67 -18.75 14.02
CA VAL A 90 7.29 -18.32 15.27
C VAL A 90 6.44 -18.69 16.47
N PRO A 91 7.03 -18.81 17.68
CA PRO A 91 6.26 -18.93 18.93
C PRO A 91 5.29 -17.76 19.11
N ARG A 92 4.19 -17.98 19.83
CA ARG A 92 3.12 -16.97 20.02
C ARG A 92 3.62 -15.63 20.58
N GLU A 93 4.62 -15.68 21.46
CA GLU A 93 5.26 -14.52 22.10
C GLU A 93 5.99 -13.63 21.09
N LYS A 94 6.38 -14.17 19.92
CA LYS A 94 7.08 -13.47 18.85
C LYS A 94 6.18 -13.10 17.67
N ALA A 95 4.88 -13.37 17.74
CA ALA A 95 3.94 -13.13 16.65
C ALA A 95 3.91 -11.65 16.22
N ALA A 96 3.90 -10.72 17.18
CA ALA A 96 3.93 -9.28 16.89
C ALA A 96 5.22 -8.87 16.16
N SER A 97 6.36 -9.39 16.57
CA SER A 97 7.66 -9.14 15.90
C SER A 97 7.68 -9.68 14.47
N ALA A 98 7.11 -10.85 14.22
CA ALA A 98 7.02 -11.44 12.88
C ALA A 98 6.17 -10.58 11.94
N ILE A 99 5.05 -10.05 12.42
CA ILE A 99 4.20 -9.11 11.69
C ILE A 99 4.97 -7.80 11.43
N ALA A 100 5.67 -7.26 12.42
CA ALA A 100 6.47 -6.04 12.27
C ALA A 100 7.56 -6.20 11.20
N ILE A 101 8.27 -7.33 11.17
CA ILE A 101 9.27 -7.64 10.13
C ILE A 101 8.61 -7.68 8.74
N MET A 102 7.45 -8.31 8.61
CA MET A 102 6.71 -8.33 7.34
C MET A 102 6.35 -6.91 6.87
N PHE A 103 5.86 -6.06 7.77
CA PHE A 103 5.51 -4.67 7.46
C PHE A 103 6.73 -3.76 7.21
N THR A 104 7.94 -4.15 7.67
CA THR A 104 9.17 -3.43 7.31
C THR A 104 9.36 -3.37 5.80
N GLY A 105 8.96 -4.43 5.07
CA GLY A 105 8.96 -4.42 3.60
C GLY A 105 8.13 -3.29 2.99
N LEU A 106 6.98 -2.96 3.57
CA LEU A 106 6.16 -1.83 3.13
C LEU A 106 6.89 -0.50 3.36
N THR A 107 7.52 -0.32 4.52
CA THR A 107 8.30 0.89 4.83
C THR A 107 9.47 1.04 3.86
N VAL A 108 10.22 -0.04 3.60
CA VAL A 108 11.32 -0.03 2.61
C VAL A 108 10.78 0.33 1.23
N ALA A 109 9.65 -0.23 0.81
CA ALA A 109 9.03 0.09 -0.48
C ALA A 109 8.63 1.57 -0.58
N LEU A 110 8.15 2.19 0.49
CA LEU A 110 7.84 3.63 0.50
C LEU A 110 9.10 4.49 0.45
N VAL A 111 10.14 4.13 1.18
CA VAL A 111 11.41 4.90 1.25
C VAL A 111 12.20 4.81 -0.05
N THR A 112 12.28 3.62 -0.66
CA THR A 112 13.15 3.37 -1.82
C THR A 112 12.38 3.10 -3.10
N GLY A 113 11.29 2.34 -3.03
CA GLY A 113 10.52 1.90 -4.20
C GLY A 113 9.80 3.05 -4.91
N VAL A 114 9.21 3.98 -4.15
CA VAL A 114 8.50 5.14 -4.73
C VAL A 114 9.47 6.09 -5.46
N PRO A 115 10.60 6.53 -4.88
CA PRO A 115 11.60 7.32 -5.60
C PRO A 115 12.17 6.60 -6.81
N LEU A 116 12.51 5.31 -6.66
CA LEU A 116 13.04 4.51 -7.77
C LEU A 116 12.00 4.35 -8.89
N GLY A 117 10.75 4.10 -8.55
CA GLY A 117 9.65 4.03 -9.52
C GLY A 117 9.44 5.37 -10.26
N THR A 118 9.54 6.49 -9.54
CA THR A 118 9.49 7.83 -10.13
C THR A 118 10.65 8.04 -11.09
N PHE A 119 11.87 7.69 -10.68
CA PHE A 119 13.07 7.78 -11.51
C PHE A 119 12.94 6.94 -12.79
N ILE A 120 12.54 5.67 -12.67
CA ILE A 120 12.33 4.79 -13.83
C ILE A 120 11.25 5.37 -14.75
N GLY A 121 10.13 5.81 -14.18
CA GLY A 121 9.03 6.38 -14.95
C GLY A 121 9.40 7.63 -15.74
N GLN A 122 10.26 8.48 -15.18
CA GLN A 122 10.73 9.71 -15.82
C GLN A 122 11.77 9.45 -16.92
N HIS A 123 12.68 8.51 -16.73
CA HIS A 123 13.81 8.30 -17.65
C HIS A 123 13.51 7.24 -18.73
N PHE A 124 12.77 6.20 -18.38
CA PHE A 124 12.51 5.05 -19.26
C PHE A 124 11.04 4.95 -19.69
N GLY A 125 10.15 5.69 -19.02
CA GLY A 125 8.73 5.68 -19.26
C GLY A 125 7.95 4.87 -18.21
N TRP A 126 6.67 5.23 -18.02
CA TRP A 126 5.82 4.66 -16.97
C TRP A 126 5.62 3.13 -17.08
N ARG A 127 5.70 2.57 -18.28
CA ARG A 127 5.59 1.13 -18.49
C ARG A 127 6.69 0.37 -17.79
N GLU A 128 7.91 0.87 -17.84
CA GLU A 128 9.09 0.21 -17.27
C GLU A 128 9.01 0.12 -15.74
N THR A 129 8.22 0.98 -15.08
CA THR A 129 7.93 0.80 -13.66
C THR A 129 7.15 -0.48 -13.38
N PHE A 130 6.19 -0.85 -14.24
CA PHE A 130 5.46 -2.12 -14.10
C PHE A 130 6.35 -3.34 -14.40
N LEU A 131 7.27 -3.22 -15.35
CA LEU A 131 8.26 -4.27 -15.61
C LEU A 131 9.18 -4.48 -14.39
N ALA A 132 9.69 -3.40 -13.80
CA ALA A 132 10.50 -3.47 -12.59
C ALA A 132 9.74 -4.13 -11.43
N VAL A 133 8.47 -3.73 -11.20
CA VAL A 133 7.61 -4.36 -10.17
C VAL A 133 7.37 -5.84 -10.48
N SER A 134 7.17 -6.20 -11.76
CA SER A 134 7.00 -7.59 -12.17
C SER A 134 8.24 -8.42 -11.90
N THR A 135 9.44 -7.88 -12.16
CA THR A 135 10.72 -8.54 -11.85
C THR A 135 10.87 -8.79 -10.36
N LEU A 136 10.53 -7.80 -9.52
CA LEU A 136 10.52 -7.98 -8.06
C LEU A 136 9.48 -9.01 -7.62
N GLY A 137 8.30 -9.03 -8.27
CA GLY A 137 7.26 -10.03 -8.04
C GLY A 137 7.73 -11.44 -8.35
N ALA A 138 8.44 -11.62 -9.48
CA ALA A 138 9.04 -12.91 -9.86
C ALA A 138 10.12 -13.35 -8.86
N ALA A 139 10.97 -12.43 -8.41
CA ALA A 139 11.98 -12.71 -7.39
C ALA A 139 11.32 -13.11 -6.05
N ALA A 140 10.26 -12.41 -5.64
CA ALA A 140 9.48 -12.74 -4.45
C ALA A 140 8.78 -14.11 -4.58
N PHE A 141 8.25 -14.45 -5.76
CA PHE A 141 7.70 -15.76 -6.06
C PHE A 141 8.73 -16.87 -5.87
N ILE A 142 9.91 -16.71 -6.47
CA ILE A 142 11.02 -17.68 -6.38
C ILE A 142 11.48 -17.81 -4.92
N GLY A 143 11.71 -16.69 -4.23
CA GLY A 143 12.08 -16.68 -2.81
C GLY A 143 11.04 -17.40 -1.94
N SER A 144 9.75 -17.12 -2.15
CA SER A 144 8.67 -17.79 -1.43
C SER A 144 8.62 -19.30 -1.75
N ALA A 145 8.85 -19.68 -2.99
CA ALA A 145 8.88 -21.09 -3.40
C ALA A 145 10.02 -21.86 -2.71
N LEU A 146 11.18 -21.24 -2.55
CA LEU A 146 12.37 -21.85 -1.96
C LEU A 146 12.34 -21.87 -0.44
N PHE A 147 12.00 -20.72 0.18
CA PHE A 147 12.21 -20.53 1.63
C PHE A 147 10.97 -20.77 2.49
N VAL A 148 9.75 -20.63 1.96
CA VAL A 148 8.55 -20.89 2.73
C VAL A 148 8.33 -22.40 2.88
N PRO A 149 8.18 -22.95 4.10
CA PRO A 149 7.95 -24.38 4.32
C PRO A 149 6.65 -24.85 3.67
N ARG A 150 6.62 -26.13 3.26
CA ARG A 150 5.39 -26.76 2.74
C ARG A 150 4.41 -27.17 3.83
N ASN A 151 4.93 -27.50 5.03
CA ASN A 151 4.16 -28.03 6.15
C ASN A 151 3.72 -26.91 7.10
N LEU A 152 3.03 -25.91 6.56
CA LEU A 152 2.43 -24.87 7.39
C LEU A 152 1.15 -25.38 8.06
N ALA A 153 1.00 -25.09 9.34
CA ALA A 153 -0.21 -25.46 10.08
C ALA A 153 -1.46 -24.89 9.36
N HIS A 154 -2.36 -25.78 9.01
CA HIS A 154 -3.63 -25.43 8.38
C HIS A 154 -4.69 -25.26 9.46
N THR A 155 -5.04 -24.03 9.78
CA THR A 155 -6.21 -23.77 10.63
C THR A 155 -7.45 -23.80 9.72
N PRO A 156 -8.45 -24.62 10.01
CA PRO A 156 -9.69 -24.64 9.23
C PRO A 156 -10.28 -23.23 9.16
N PRO A 157 -10.74 -22.78 7.99
CA PRO A 157 -11.35 -21.47 7.87
C PRO A 157 -12.65 -21.42 8.69
N ALA A 158 -12.88 -20.29 9.36
CA ALA A 158 -14.18 -20.02 9.95
C ALA A 158 -15.26 -20.03 8.84
N SER A 159 -16.49 -20.42 9.19
CA SER A 159 -17.59 -20.43 8.22
C SER A 159 -17.82 -19.00 7.67
N LEU A 160 -18.30 -18.90 6.41
CA LEU A 160 -18.58 -17.59 5.79
C LEU A 160 -19.54 -16.75 6.66
N LEU A 161 -20.51 -17.40 7.32
CA LEU A 161 -21.43 -16.72 8.21
C LEU A 161 -20.73 -16.17 9.46
N GLN A 162 -19.78 -16.92 10.03
CA GLN A 162 -18.99 -16.42 11.17
C GLN A 162 -18.10 -15.24 10.75
N GLN A 163 -17.47 -15.32 9.59
CA GLN A 163 -16.67 -14.21 9.05
C GLN A 163 -17.54 -12.96 8.80
N ALA A 164 -18.73 -13.12 8.22
CA ALA A 164 -19.66 -12.02 8.00
C ALA A 164 -20.13 -11.40 9.31
N LYS A 165 -20.42 -12.20 10.36
CA LYS A 165 -20.78 -11.70 11.69
C LYS A 165 -19.66 -10.87 12.31
N VAL A 166 -18.40 -11.33 12.19
CA VAL A 166 -17.23 -10.58 12.68
C VAL A 166 -17.09 -9.25 11.92
N LEU A 167 -17.24 -9.26 10.60
CA LEU A 167 -17.18 -8.03 9.79
C LEU A 167 -18.29 -7.03 10.12
N ALA A 168 -19.46 -7.51 10.55
CA ALA A 168 -20.60 -6.68 10.94
C ALA A 168 -20.55 -6.18 12.41
N GLU A 169 -19.56 -6.59 13.19
CA GLU A 169 -19.41 -6.15 14.59
C GLU A 169 -19.25 -4.63 14.67
N PRO A 170 -20.12 -3.88 15.40
CA PRO A 170 -20.10 -2.42 15.42
C PRO A 170 -18.77 -1.81 15.85
N ARG A 171 -18.06 -2.45 16.78
CA ARG A 171 -16.73 -2.01 17.23
C ARG A 171 -15.69 -2.12 16.12
N LEU A 172 -15.73 -3.19 15.33
CA LEU A 172 -14.85 -3.36 14.18
C LEU A 172 -15.19 -2.40 13.05
N LEU A 173 -16.48 -2.15 12.80
CA LEU A 173 -16.92 -1.14 11.82
C LEU A 173 -16.36 0.25 12.17
N LEU A 174 -16.35 0.64 13.43
CA LEU A 174 -15.71 1.89 13.87
C LEU A 174 -14.19 1.90 13.63
N VAL A 175 -13.51 0.78 13.85
CA VAL A 175 -12.07 0.65 13.54
C VAL A 175 -11.83 0.78 12.04
N TYR A 176 -12.63 0.10 11.21
CA TYR A 176 -12.54 0.19 9.75
C TYR A 176 -12.81 1.61 9.27
N ALA A 177 -13.85 2.28 9.79
CA ALA A 177 -14.15 3.67 9.44
C ALA A 177 -12.99 4.62 9.81
N LYS A 178 -12.42 4.50 11.01
CA LYS A 178 -11.23 5.28 11.41
C LYS A 178 -10.04 5.03 10.49
N THR A 179 -9.77 3.76 10.15
CA THR A 179 -8.69 3.41 9.25
C THR A 179 -8.95 3.97 7.84
N ALA A 180 -10.17 3.82 7.32
CA ALA A 180 -10.53 4.34 6.01
C ALA A 180 -10.40 5.87 5.92
N ILE A 181 -10.86 6.60 6.94
CA ILE A 181 -10.76 8.06 6.99
C ILE A 181 -9.30 8.50 7.16
N GLY A 182 -8.56 7.90 8.09
CA GLY A 182 -7.17 8.26 8.37
C GLY A 182 -6.24 7.95 7.20
N TYR A 183 -6.26 6.71 6.71
CA TYR A 183 -5.45 6.32 5.54
C TYR A 183 -5.91 7.04 4.27
N GLY A 184 -7.21 7.21 4.05
CA GLY A 184 -7.73 7.98 2.92
C GLY A 184 -7.24 9.42 2.95
N GLY A 185 -7.29 10.07 4.12
CA GLY A 185 -6.76 11.42 4.32
C GLY A 185 -5.28 11.54 3.98
N THR A 186 -4.48 10.51 4.26
CA THR A 186 -3.04 10.49 3.95
C THR A 186 -2.79 10.15 2.47
N PHE A 187 -3.50 9.17 1.91
CA PHE A 187 -3.26 8.67 0.55
C PHE A 187 -3.78 9.59 -0.55
N ILE A 188 -4.80 10.42 -0.30
CA ILE A 188 -5.31 11.37 -1.29
C ILE A 188 -4.20 12.36 -1.71
N PRO A 189 -3.59 13.16 -0.80
CA PRO A 189 -2.51 14.06 -1.18
C PRO A 189 -1.28 13.32 -1.70
N PHE A 190 -0.95 12.14 -1.16
CA PHE A 190 0.15 11.33 -1.66
C PHE A 190 -0.02 10.93 -3.13
N THR A 191 -1.21 10.49 -3.51
CA THR A 191 -1.51 10.08 -4.89
C THR A 191 -1.30 11.24 -5.88
N PHE A 192 -1.59 12.45 -5.47
CA PHE A 192 -1.49 13.65 -6.30
C PHE A 192 -0.26 14.52 -5.97
N LEU A 193 0.66 14.03 -5.14
CA LEU A 193 1.79 14.83 -4.66
C LEU A 193 2.70 15.28 -5.81
N ALA A 194 2.99 14.42 -6.77
CA ALA A 194 3.80 14.79 -7.93
C ALA A 194 3.16 15.93 -8.76
N PRO A 195 1.88 15.85 -9.19
CA PRO A 195 1.19 16.98 -9.82
C PRO A 195 1.13 18.25 -8.95
N ILE A 196 0.89 18.12 -7.64
CA ILE A 196 0.88 19.28 -6.73
C ILE A 196 2.24 19.98 -6.76
N LEU A 197 3.32 19.22 -6.64
CA LEU A 197 4.68 19.78 -6.66
C LEU A 197 5.06 20.40 -7.99
N THR A 198 4.68 19.79 -9.13
CA THR A 198 5.05 20.31 -10.45
C THR A 198 4.13 21.45 -10.90
N ASP A 199 2.82 21.27 -10.84
CA ASP A 199 1.85 22.12 -11.49
C ASP A 199 1.40 23.29 -10.61
N ILE A 200 1.49 23.14 -9.29
CA ILE A 200 1.07 24.16 -8.32
C ILE A 200 2.29 24.80 -7.63
N SER A 201 3.21 23.97 -7.11
CA SER A 201 4.37 24.47 -6.36
C SER A 201 5.56 24.87 -7.24
N GLY A 202 5.54 24.54 -8.54
CA GLY A 202 6.56 24.96 -9.52
C GLY A 202 7.88 24.19 -9.45
N PHE A 203 7.92 23.01 -8.83
CA PHE A 203 9.11 22.16 -8.85
C PHE A 203 9.34 21.55 -10.23
N SER A 204 10.61 21.38 -10.61
CA SER A 204 10.95 20.62 -11.81
C SER A 204 10.60 19.14 -11.63
N ALA A 205 10.23 18.45 -12.71
CA ALA A 205 9.96 17.01 -12.68
C ALA A 205 11.15 16.20 -12.11
N GLY A 206 12.39 16.63 -12.39
CA GLY A 206 13.60 15.99 -11.83
C GLY A 206 13.73 16.11 -10.30
N SER A 207 13.19 17.17 -9.71
CA SER A 207 13.22 17.37 -8.25
C SER A 207 12.23 16.48 -7.49
N VAL A 208 11.16 16.04 -8.15
CA VAL A 208 10.09 15.25 -7.53
C VAL A 208 10.62 13.96 -6.92
N GLY A 209 11.56 13.27 -7.60
CA GLY A 209 12.17 12.04 -7.09
C GLY A 209 12.86 12.24 -5.74
N TRP A 210 13.58 13.35 -5.56
CA TRP A 210 14.24 13.71 -4.30
C TRP A 210 13.23 14.03 -3.20
N VAL A 211 12.17 14.78 -3.51
CA VAL A 211 11.10 15.06 -2.55
C VAL A 211 10.43 13.76 -2.10
N MET A 212 10.18 12.82 -3.03
CA MET A 212 9.62 11.51 -2.70
C MET A 212 10.56 10.67 -1.83
N LEU A 213 11.87 10.78 -1.99
CA LEU A 213 12.84 10.12 -1.11
C LEU A 213 12.72 10.65 0.32
N VAL A 214 12.74 11.98 0.48
CA VAL A 214 12.59 12.63 1.79
C VAL A 214 11.23 12.29 2.41
N TYR A 215 10.18 12.25 1.61
CA TYR A 215 8.86 11.81 2.01
C TYR A 215 8.89 10.37 2.58
N GLY A 216 9.52 9.43 1.88
CA GLY A 216 9.67 8.05 2.36
C GLY A 216 10.43 7.97 3.69
N VAL A 217 11.51 8.74 3.86
CA VAL A 217 12.23 8.83 5.13
C VAL A 217 11.32 9.37 6.24
N SER A 218 10.49 10.39 5.93
CA SER A 218 9.54 10.96 6.90
C SER A 218 8.49 9.93 7.34
N VAL A 219 8.03 9.05 6.44
CA VAL A 219 7.17 7.90 6.79
C VAL A 219 7.82 7.01 7.84
N ALA A 220 9.09 6.65 7.63
CA ALA A 220 9.81 5.78 8.56
C ALA A 220 9.96 6.45 9.94
N VAL A 221 10.33 7.73 9.96
CA VAL A 221 10.45 8.53 11.19
C VAL A 221 9.08 8.66 11.87
N GLY A 222 8.04 8.98 11.12
CA GLY A 222 6.68 9.12 11.62
C GLY A 222 6.14 7.84 12.25
N ASN A 223 6.40 6.68 11.63
CA ASN A 223 6.03 5.38 12.17
C ASN A 223 6.70 5.11 13.53
N LEU A 224 8.00 5.41 13.65
CA LEU A 224 8.72 5.23 14.91
C LEU A 224 8.21 6.18 16.02
N TRP A 225 7.94 7.43 15.67
CA TRP A 225 7.43 8.43 16.62
C TRP A 225 5.99 8.16 17.01
N GLY A 226 5.14 7.81 16.05
CA GLY A 226 3.75 7.45 16.28
C GLY A 226 3.63 6.23 17.19
N GLY A 227 4.47 5.20 16.99
CA GLY A 227 4.57 4.05 17.88
C GLY A 227 4.93 4.46 19.32
N LYS A 228 6.01 5.25 19.49
CA LYS A 228 6.41 5.76 20.81
C LYS A 228 5.35 6.63 21.48
N LEU A 229 4.63 7.43 20.69
CA LEU A 229 3.53 8.25 21.20
C LEU A 229 2.38 7.37 21.73
N ALA A 230 2.04 6.32 20.97
CA ALA A 230 1.02 5.36 21.37
C ALA A 230 1.42 4.56 22.62
N ASP A 231 2.69 4.19 22.76
CA ASP A 231 3.23 3.50 23.93
C ASP A 231 3.15 4.39 25.19
N ARG A 232 3.41 5.69 25.05
CA ARG A 232 3.42 6.65 26.18
C ARG A 232 2.04 7.12 26.60
N LEU A 233 1.17 7.44 25.67
CA LEU A 233 -0.12 8.07 25.93
C LEU A 233 -1.29 7.08 25.85
N GLY A 234 -1.05 5.88 25.35
CA GLY A 234 -2.08 4.94 24.95
C GLY A 234 -2.60 5.21 23.51
N PRO A 235 -3.23 4.21 22.88
CA PRO A 235 -3.59 4.27 21.46
C PRO A 235 -4.66 5.33 21.15
N ILE A 236 -5.63 5.56 22.04
CA ILE A 236 -6.73 6.50 21.76
C ILE A 236 -6.27 7.97 21.79
N PRO A 237 -5.56 8.47 22.83
CA PRO A 237 -5.02 9.83 22.81
C PRO A 237 -4.03 10.06 21.67
N ALA A 238 -3.14 9.09 21.40
CA ALA A 238 -2.19 9.18 20.29
C ALA A 238 -2.91 9.36 18.94
N LEU A 239 -3.93 8.55 18.65
CA LEU A 239 -4.73 8.69 17.43
C LEU A 239 -5.44 10.03 17.32
N ARG A 240 -5.97 10.57 18.44
CA ARG A 240 -6.60 11.90 18.43
C ARG A 240 -5.60 12.99 18.04
N ILE A 241 -4.39 12.95 18.59
CA ILE A 241 -3.33 13.91 18.26
C ILE A 241 -2.93 13.78 16.79
N ILE A 242 -2.67 12.55 16.32
CA ILE A 242 -2.28 12.28 14.93
C ILE A 242 -3.36 12.75 13.95
N PHE A 243 -4.63 12.47 14.20
CA PHE A 243 -5.70 12.91 13.30
C PHE A 243 -5.94 14.42 13.34
N ALA A 244 -5.81 15.05 14.50
CA ALA A 244 -5.90 16.51 14.60
C ALA A 244 -4.76 17.18 13.83
N LEU A 245 -3.53 16.63 13.95
CA LEU A 245 -2.37 17.11 13.21
C LEU A 245 -2.53 16.90 11.69
N LEU A 246 -2.98 15.73 11.28
CA LEU A 246 -3.27 15.44 9.88
C LEU A 246 -4.29 16.41 9.29
N ALA A 247 -5.41 16.64 9.98
CA ALA A 247 -6.44 17.57 9.54
C ALA A 247 -5.88 19.00 9.42
N ALA A 248 -5.13 19.46 10.42
CA ALA A 248 -4.52 20.80 10.41
C ALA A 248 -3.54 20.95 9.24
N VAL A 249 -2.68 19.96 9.02
CA VAL A 249 -1.68 20.00 7.93
C VAL A 249 -2.34 19.96 6.56
N LEU A 250 -3.39 19.16 6.36
CA LEU A 250 -4.12 19.12 5.10
C LEU A 250 -4.85 20.44 4.81
N LEU A 251 -5.43 21.08 5.83
CA LEU A 251 -6.02 22.40 5.69
C LEU A 251 -4.97 23.46 5.36
N LEU A 252 -3.81 23.44 6.01
CA LEU A 252 -2.73 24.37 5.73
C LEU A 252 -2.16 24.15 4.31
N LEU A 253 -2.04 22.89 3.86
CA LEU A 253 -1.54 22.57 2.53
C LEU A 253 -2.39 23.22 1.43
N GLN A 254 -3.70 23.35 1.62
CA GLN A 254 -4.58 24.02 0.66
C GLN A 254 -4.15 25.47 0.38
N PHE A 255 -3.66 26.19 1.40
CA PHE A 255 -3.24 27.57 1.28
C PHE A 255 -1.76 27.74 0.93
N THR A 256 -0.95 26.77 1.28
CA THR A 256 0.51 26.83 1.12
C THR A 256 1.04 26.08 -0.11
N ALA A 257 0.18 25.34 -0.80
CA ALA A 257 0.58 24.60 -2.01
C ALA A 257 1.30 25.45 -3.07
N PRO A 258 0.95 26.74 -3.30
CA PRO A 258 1.71 27.61 -4.22
C PRO A 258 3.11 27.98 -3.72
N HIS A 259 3.43 27.76 -2.44
CA HIS A 259 4.74 28.10 -1.87
C HIS A 259 5.60 26.82 -1.77
N PRO A 260 6.63 26.65 -2.64
CA PRO A 260 7.34 25.39 -2.82
C PRO A 260 7.83 24.76 -1.52
N TRP A 261 8.57 25.49 -0.71
CA TRP A 261 9.17 24.95 0.51
C TRP A 261 8.16 24.66 1.63
N LEU A 262 7.09 25.45 1.71
CA LEU A 262 5.99 25.18 2.66
C LEU A 262 5.20 23.95 2.23
N ALA A 263 4.94 23.81 0.93
CA ALA A 263 4.27 22.64 0.38
C ALA A 263 5.05 21.35 0.67
N VAL A 264 6.38 21.36 0.45
CA VAL A 264 7.23 20.23 0.81
C VAL A 264 7.18 19.97 2.32
N GLY A 265 7.44 20.98 3.15
CA GLY A 265 7.45 20.81 4.61
C GLY A 265 6.16 20.20 5.15
N LEU A 266 4.99 20.72 4.72
CA LEU A 266 3.70 20.17 5.13
C LEU A 266 3.43 18.79 4.54
N SER A 267 3.88 18.51 3.30
CA SER A 267 3.78 17.18 2.71
C SER A 267 4.56 16.14 3.48
N LEU A 268 5.66 16.49 4.12
CA LEU A 268 6.45 15.59 4.97
C LEU A 268 5.80 15.35 6.33
N ILE A 269 5.09 16.35 6.86
CA ILE A 269 4.45 16.27 8.18
C ILE A 269 3.15 15.48 8.13
N HIS A 270 2.35 15.59 7.04
CA HIS A 270 1.02 14.98 7.00
C HIS A 270 1.05 13.45 7.08
N ILE A 271 2.18 12.85 6.79
CA ILE A 271 2.33 11.40 6.80
C ILE A 271 2.78 10.86 8.16
#